data_f74cba10ddb6423585d4ae25c2bf783e
#
_entry.id   f74cba10ddb6423585d4ae25c2bf783e
#
_cell.length_a   1.000
_cell.length_b   1.000
_cell.length_c   1.000
_cell.angle_alpha   90.00
_cell.angle_beta   90.00
_cell.angle_gamma   90.00
#
_symmetry.space_group_name_H-M   'P 1'
#
loop_
_entity.id
_entity.type
_entity.pdbx_description
1 polymer ?
#
loop_
_entity_poly.entity_id
_entity_poly.type
_entity_poly.pdbx_seq_one_letter_code
_entity_poly.pdbx_strand_id
1 'polypeptide(L)'
;MAFLKSARSVETVNEVGYHRCDRGLYLQVAGSGTKSWLFRYKSPVTAKQREMGLGSLNLVPLAAARDIAVECHRQVLSGLDPIEERGRIKRARQLEQARSITFQEAAEHCIASKKPEWKNAKHAQQWTNTLTTYAYPVFGTLSVSDLDTDLVLKAIEPIWLSKAETASRVRQRIETVWDWARARKYVEGENPARLRGHLDKILATTAKVKQVKHHAAVPYKQIANFITKLRGRKGSSALAMEFMILTAARTGEVRGARWQEIDLTTKVWSIPADRMKAGKEHRVPLCDRAMQILNSMTSNRNPDEFVFPGWKAGTGLSDG
;
A
#
# COMPACT_ATOMS: atom_id res chain seq x y z
N MET A 1 -51.18 -8.15 -38.72
CA MET A 1 -49.93 -7.37 -38.78
C MET A 1 -48.83 -8.27 -39.33
N ALA A 2 -48.15 -7.85 -40.43
CA ALA A 2 -47.07 -8.64 -41.01
C ALA A 2 -45.82 -8.56 -40.15
N PHE A 3 -45.12 -9.70 -40.00
CA PHE A 3 -43.86 -9.77 -39.27
C PHE A 3 -42.73 -9.15 -40.08
N LEU A 4 -41.93 -8.26 -39.53
CA LEU A 4 -40.69 -7.78 -40.14
C LEU A 4 -39.58 -8.87 -39.96
N LYS A 5 -39.39 -9.66 -41.02
CA LYS A 5 -38.49 -10.84 -40.93
C LYS A 5 -37.05 -10.60 -41.37
N SER A 6 -36.79 -9.52 -42.15
CA SER A 6 -35.49 -9.23 -42.74
C SER A 6 -34.91 -7.90 -42.24
N ALA A 7 -33.58 -7.76 -42.25
CA ALA A 7 -32.89 -6.50 -41.94
C ALA A 7 -33.41 -5.35 -42.81
N ARG A 8 -33.56 -5.59 -44.12
CA ARG A 8 -34.09 -4.59 -45.06
C ARG A 8 -35.49 -4.09 -44.68
N SER A 9 -36.41 -4.99 -44.24
CA SER A 9 -37.78 -4.58 -43.85
C SER A 9 -37.77 -3.75 -42.55
N VAL A 10 -36.84 -4.01 -41.65
CA VAL A 10 -36.64 -3.25 -40.40
C VAL A 10 -36.06 -1.87 -40.67
N GLU A 11 -35.12 -1.76 -41.61
CA GLU A 11 -34.53 -0.48 -42.02
C GLU A 11 -35.47 0.43 -42.74
N THR A 12 -36.32 -0.12 -43.63
CA THR A 12 -37.22 0.64 -44.50
C THR A 12 -38.54 1.05 -43.88
N VAL A 13 -39.00 0.39 -42.76
CA VAL A 13 -40.25 0.73 -42.09
C VAL A 13 -40.11 2.10 -41.42
N ASN A 14 -40.99 3.06 -41.77
CA ASN A 14 -41.00 4.41 -41.19
C ASN A 14 -42.39 4.76 -40.55
N GLU A 15 -43.32 3.85 -40.60
CA GLU A 15 -44.61 4.01 -39.94
C GLU A 15 -44.45 4.05 -38.43
N VAL A 16 -44.93 5.11 -37.77
CA VAL A 16 -44.85 5.29 -36.34
C VAL A 16 -45.65 4.21 -35.61
N GLY A 17 -45.04 3.52 -34.66
CA GLY A 17 -45.71 2.45 -33.92
C GLY A 17 -44.80 1.29 -33.55
N TYR A 18 -45.44 0.16 -33.21
CA TYR A 18 -44.78 -1.08 -32.81
C TYR A 18 -44.91 -2.13 -33.90
N HIS A 19 -43.80 -2.56 -34.45
CA HIS A 19 -43.74 -3.56 -35.50
C HIS A 19 -43.19 -4.86 -34.95
N ARG A 20 -43.95 -5.93 -35.05
CA ARG A 20 -43.50 -7.24 -34.53
C ARG A 20 -42.44 -7.85 -35.46
N CYS A 21 -41.30 -8.24 -34.88
CA CYS A 21 -40.16 -8.81 -35.59
C CYS A 21 -39.94 -10.30 -35.26
N ASP A 22 -40.27 -10.70 -34.02
CA ASP A 22 -40.21 -12.08 -33.58
C ASP A 22 -41.10 -12.29 -32.32
N ARG A 23 -41.06 -13.49 -31.71
CA ARG A 23 -41.78 -13.77 -30.45
C ARG A 23 -41.30 -12.83 -29.36
N GLY A 24 -42.18 -11.92 -28.90
CA GLY A 24 -41.87 -10.93 -27.91
C GLY A 24 -40.94 -9.77 -28.38
N LEU A 25 -40.34 -9.85 -29.58
CA LEU A 25 -39.47 -8.81 -30.12
C LEU A 25 -40.24 -7.84 -31.02
N TYR A 26 -40.17 -6.57 -30.72
CA TYR A 26 -40.78 -5.47 -31.46
C TYR A 26 -39.76 -4.40 -31.81
N LEU A 27 -39.93 -3.82 -33.03
CA LEU A 27 -39.30 -2.56 -33.39
C LEU A 27 -40.27 -1.43 -33.07
N GLN A 28 -39.86 -0.49 -32.27
CA GLN A 28 -40.58 0.77 -32.05
C GLN A 28 -40.03 1.82 -32.98
N VAL A 29 -40.89 2.45 -33.75
CA VAL A 29 -40.61 3.65 -34.57
C VAL A 29 -41.29 4.82 -33.85
N ALA A 30 -40.48 5.76 -33.34
CA ALA A 30 -41.01 6.97 -32.70
C ALA A 30 -41.42 8.03 -33.72
N GLY A 31 -42.22 9.01 -33.32
CA GLY A 31 -42.60 10.16 -34.21
C GLY A 31 -41.46 11.00 -34.71
N SER A 32 -40.26 10.93 -34.05
CA SER A 32 -38.99 11.51 -34.47
C SER A 32 -38.26 10.70 -35.56
N GLY A 33 -38.80 9.54 -35.98
CA GLY A 33 -38.12 8.59 -36.84
C GLY A 33 -37.11 7.70 -36.19
N THR A 34 -36.86 7.83 -34.88
CA THR A 34 -35.93 7.00 -34.14
C THR A 34 -36.48 5.55 -34.00
N LYS A 35 -35.61 4.56 -34.27
CA LYS A 35 -35.98 3.15 -34.23
C LYS A 35 -35.26 2.44 -33.04
N SER A 36 -36.00 1.75 -32.20
CA SER A 36 -35.44 1.03 -31.05
C SER A 36 -36.12 -0.33 -30.85
N TRP A 37 -35.37 -1.27 -30.29
CA TRP A 37 -35.87 -2.60 -29.99
C TRP A 37 -36.51 -2.68 -28.62
N LEU A 38 -37.65 -3.37 -28.56
CA LEU A 38 -38.44 -3.66 -27.36
C LEU A 38 -38.69 -5.16 -27.24
N PHE A 39 -38.53 -5.67 -26.02
CA PHE A 39 -38.93 -7.03 -25.68
C PHE A 39 -40.17 -6.97 -24.77
N ARG A 40 -41.31 -7.53 -25.25
CA ARG A 40 -42.57 -7.63 -24.51
C ARG A 40 -42.74 -9.05 -23.97
N TYR A 41 -43.03 -9.15 -22.69
CA TYR A 41 -43.18 -10.41 -22.01
C TYR A 41 -44.17 -10.30 -20.83
N LYS A 42 -44.68 -11.45 -20.37
CA LYS A 42 -45.42 -11.52 -19.11
C LYS A 42 -44.41 -11.84 -17.99
N SER A 43 -44.33 -11.00 -16.99
CA SER A 43 -43.39 -11.20 -15.87
C SER A 43 -43.75 -12.47 -15.09
N PRO A 44 -42.79 -13.38 -14.89
CA PRO A 44 -43.02 -14.59 -14.11
C PRO A 44 -43.24 -14.30 -12.63
N VAL A 45 -42.77 -13.11 -12.14
CA VAL A 45 -42.87 -12.70 -10.74
C VAL A 45 -44.18 -11.98 -10.45
N THR A 46 -44.60 -11.04 -11.32
CA THR A 46 -45.77 -10.18 -11.07
C THR A 46 -47.01 -10.58 -11.90
N ALA A 47 -46.88 -11.52 -12.81
CA ALA A 47 -47.87 -11.93 -13.80
C ALA A 47 -48.38 -10.79 -14.72
N LYS A 48 -47.80 -9.58 -14.65
CA LYS A 48 -48.15 -8.42 -15.47
C LYS A 48 -47.30 -8.41 -16.77
N GLN A 49 -47.91 -7.79 -17.80
CA GLN A 49 -47.16 -7.52 -19.04
C GLN A 49 -46.14 -6.42 -18.81
N ARG A 50 -44.91 -6.64 -19.25
CA ARG A 50 -43.82 -5.69 -19.14
C ARG A 50 -43.09 -5.54 -20.50
N GLU A 51 -42.45 -4.40 -20.65
CA GLU A 51 -41.63 -4.08 -21.82
C GLU A 51 -40.21 -3.70 -21.40
N MET A 52 -39.23 -4.25 -22.09
CA MET A 52 -37.81 -3.97 -21.85
C MET A 52 -37.15 -3.45 -23.12
N GLY A 53 -36.50 -2.29 -23.09
CA GLY A 53 -35.67 -1.78 -24.15
C GLY A 53 -34.42 -2.61 -24.36
N LEU A 54 -34.14 -3.02 -25.62
CA LEU A 54 -32.93 -3.79 -25.99
C LEU A 54 -31.86 -2.94 -26.68
N GLY A 55 -32.16 -1.69 -27.01
CA GLY A 55 -31.22 -0.77 -27.67
C GLY A 55 -31.77 -0.18 -28.97
N SER A 56 -31.04 0.76 -29.55
CA SER A 56 -31.40 1.37 -30.83
C SER A 56 -31.03 0.45 -32.02
N LEU A 57 -31.80 0.55 -33.12
CA LEU A 57 -31.52 -0.19 -34.35
C LEU A 57 -30.09 0.09 -34.89
N ASN A 58 -29.58 1.31 -34.73
CA ASN A 58 -28.25 1.68 -35.19
C ASN A 58 -27.10 0.99 -34.45
N LEU A 59 -27.33 0.59 -33.20
CA LEU A 59 -26.31 -0.10 -32.37
C LEU A 59 -26.52 -1.60 -32.31
N VAL A 60 -27.76 -2.06 -32.46
CA VAL A 60 -28.14 -3.46 -32.32
C VAL A 60 -28.83 -3.91 -33.61
N PRO A 61 -28.17 -4.64 -34.51
CA PRO A 61 -28.79 -5.17 -35.71
C PRO A 61 -29.85 -6.25 -35.38
N LEU A 62 -30.76 -6.55 -36.30
CA LEU A 62 -31.86 -7.48 -36.10
C LEU A 62 -31.43 -8.85 -35.56
N ALA A 63 -30.33 -9.40 -36.05
CA ALA A 63 -29.81 -10.69 -35.59
C ALA A 63 -29.48 -10.64 -34.11
N ALA A 64 -28.69 -9.65 -33.67
CA ALA A 64 -28.32 -9.44 -32.25
C ALA A 64 -29.58 -9.16 -31.38
N ALA A 65 -30.55 -8.41 -31.88
CA ALA A 65 -31.80 -8.17 -31.16
C ALA A 65 -32.58 -9.49 -30.92
N ARG A 66 -32.56 -10.39 -31.89
CA ARG A 66 -33.15 -11.74 -31.73
C ARG A 66 -32.46 -12.58 -30.68
N ASP A 67 -31.10 -12.58 -30.70
CA ASP A 67 -30.31 -13.33 -29.72
C ASP A 67 -30.60 -12.83 -28.29
N ILE A 68 -30.64 -11.50 -28.11
CA ILE A 68 -30.99 -10.88 -26.80
C ILE A 68 -32.44 -11.27 -26.40
N ALA A 69 -33.37 -11.24 -27.34
CA ALA A 69 -34.77 -11.61 -27.03
C ALA A 69 -34.93 -13.09 -26.66
N VAL A 70 -34.15 -13.99 -27.31
CA VAL A 70 -34.09 -15.43 -26.96
C VAL A 70 -33.56 -15.61 -25.53
N GLU A 71 -32.50 -14.89 -25.18
CA GLU A 71 -31.95 -14.97 -23.82
C GLU A 71 -32.93 -14.42 -22.76
N CYS A 72 -33.61 -13.32 -23.06
CA CYS A 72 -34.68 -12.82 -22.19
C CYS A 72 -35.82 -13.83 -22.05
N HIS A 73 -36.19 -14.56 -23.12
CA HIS A 73 -37.17 -15.63 -23.03
C HIS A 73 -36.73 -16.79 -22.14
N ARG A 74 -35.45 -17.18 -22.20
CA ARG A 74 -34.89 -18.23 -21.32
C ARG A 74 -35.00 -17.82 -19.85
N GLN A 75 -34.67 -16.54 -19.53
CA GLN A 75 -34.82 -16.00 -18.18
C GLN A 75 -36.28 -16.08 -17.70
N VAL A 76 -37.24 -15.65 -18.55
CA VAL A 76 -38.66 -15.74 -18.20
C VAL A 76 -39.11 -17.20 -17.95
N LEU A 77 -38.64 -18.13 -18.81
CA LEU A 77 -38.97 -19.57 -18.65
C LEU A 77 -38.36 -20.17 -17.36
N SER A 78 -37.21 -19.68 -16.93
CA SER A 78 -36.56 -20.07 -15.66
C SER A 78 -37.15 -19.34 -14.41
N GLY A 79 -38.19 -18.52 -14.60
CA GLY A 79 -38.85 -17.82 -13.50
C GLY A 79 -38.18 -16.47 -13.11
N LEU A 80 -37.18 -16.02 -13.87
CA LEU A 80 -36.51 -14.75 -13.65
C LEU A 80 -37.14 -13.62 -14.46
N ASP A 81 -37.30 -12.44 -13.86
CA ASP A 81 -37.74 -11.24 -14.59
C ASP A 81 -36.53 -10.51 -15.18
N PRO A 82 -36.42 -10.40 -16.52
CA PRO A 82 -35.25 -9.80 -17.21
C PRO A 82 -34.93 -8.37 -16.78
N ILE A 83 -35.94 -7.55 -16.43
CA ILE A 83 -35.74 -6.17 -15.95
C ILE A 83 -35.13 -6.18 -14.57
N GLU A 84 -35.64 -7.02 -13.68
CA GLU A 84 -35.15 -7.15 -12.31
C GLU A 84 -33.69 -7.70 -12.30
N GLU A 85 -33.44 -8.70 -13.15
CA GLU A 85 -32.12 -9.30 -13.27
C GLU A 85 -31.08 -8.29 -13.82
N ARG A 86 -31.43 -7.51 -14.85
CA ARG A 86 -30.58 -6.41 -15.34
C ARG A 86 -30.35 -5.35 -14.24
N GLY A 87 -31.38 -5.03 -13.47
CA GLY A 87 -31.29 -4.12 -12.32
C GLY A 87 -30.37 -4.67 -11.21
N ARG A 88 -30.46 -5.98 -10.93
CA ARG A 88 -29.63 -6.67 -9.95
C ARG A 88 -28.15 -6.62 -10.35
N ILE A 89 -27.84 -6.96 -11.60
CA ILE A 89 -26.47 -6.92 -12.14
C ILE A 89 -25.92 -5.48 -12.10
N LYS A 90 -26.71 -4.50 -12.51
CA LYS A 90 -26.30 -3.08 -12.46
C LYS A 90 -26.00 -2.64 -11.03
N ARG A 91 -26.88 -2.96 -10.08
CA ARG A 91 -26.66 -2.65 -8.64
C ARG A 91 -25.42 -3.35 -8.09
N ALA A 92 -25.22 -4.62 -8.43
CA ALA A 92 -24.03 -5.38 -8.02
C ALA A 92 -22.74 -4.71 -8.52
N ARG A 93 -22.68 -4.33 -9.81
CA ARG A 93 -21.52 -3.60 -10.37
C ARG A 93 -21.28 -2.23 -9.72
N GLN A 94 -22.36 -1.50 -9.44
CA GLN A 94 -22.25 -0.21 -8.73
C GLN A 94 -21.74 -0.36 -7.30
N LEU A 95 -22.18 -1.39 -6.58
CA LEU A 95 -21.70 -1.71 -5.24
C LEU A 95 -20.23 -2.16 -5.27
N GLU A 96 -19.84 -2.93 -6.25
CA GLU A 96 -18.45 -3.36 -6.46
C GLU A 96 -17.54 -2.16 -6.75
N GLN A 97 -17.96 -1.27 -7.67
CA GLN A 97 -17.25 -0.02 -7.96
C GLN A 97 -17.17 0.91 -6.74
N ALA A 98 -18.27 1.04 -5.97
CA ALA A 98 -18.29 1.86 -4.76
C ALA A 98 -17.41 1.28 -3.62
N ARG A 99 -17.13 -0.01 -3.65
CA ARG A 99 -16.25 -0.72 -2.70
C ARG A 99 -14.82 -0.81 -3.21
N SER A 100 -14.57 -0.51 -4.49
CA SER A 100 -13.21 -0.53 -5.01
C SER A 100 -12.39 0.60 -4.41
N ILE A 101 -11.19 0.27 -4.00
CA ILE A 101 -10.19 1.19 -3.50
C ILE A 101 -8.90 0.96 -4.29
N THR A 102 -8.19 2.02 -4.67
CA THR A 102 -6.90 1.88 -5.34
C THR A 102 -5.86 1.35 -4.37
N PHE A 103 -4.78 0.76 -4.91
CA PHE A 103 -3.68 0.30 -4.07
C PHE A 103 -3.05 1.45 -3.28
N GLN A 104 -2.92 2.63 -3.88
CA GLN A 104 -2.38 3.81 -3.20
C GLN A 104 -3.26 4.25 -2.02
N GLU A 105 -4.57 4.38 -2.22
CA GLU A 105 -5.50 4.72 -1.14
C GLU A 105 -5.50 3.65 -0.03
N ALA A 106 -5.48 2.36 -0.40
CA ALA A 106 -5.36 1.27 0.56
C ALA A 106 -4.06 1.36 1.37
N ALA A 107 -2.94 1.70 0.73
CA ALA A 107 -1.66 1.88 1.39
C ALA A 107 -1.67 3.08 2.36
N GLU A 108 -2.24 4.21 1.96
CA GLU A 108 -2.37 5.40 2.80
C GLU A 108 -3.22 5.12 4.04
N HIS A 109 -4.36 4.45 3.87
CA HIS A 109 -5.21 4.03 4.99
C HIS A 109 -4.53 2.99 5.90
N CYS A 110 -3.82 2.02 5.32
CA CYS A 110 -3.03 1.04 6.07
C CYS A 110 -1.94 1.72 6.91
N ILE A 111 -1.18 2.66 6.32
CA ILE A 111 -0.15 3.43 7.02
C ILE A 111 -0.77 4.25 8.14
N ALA A 112 -1.87 4.93 7.89
CA ALA A 112 -2.58 5.73 8.90
C ALA A 112 -3.05 4.87 10.08
N SER A 113 -3.57 3.67 9.84
CA SER A 113 -4.03 2.75 10.88
C SER A 113 -2.89 2.20 11.74
N LYS A 114 -1.69 2.03 11.16
CA LYS A 114 -0.50 1.50 11.87
C LYS A 114 0.38 2.58 12.50
N LYS A 115 0.23 3.84 12.09
CA LYS A 115 1.04 4.95 12.57
C LYS A 115 1.07 5.09 14.11
N PRO A 116 -0.03 4.89 14.85
CA PRO A 116 -0.01 4.96 16.31
C PRO A 116 0.88 3.91 17.00
N GLU A 117 1.14 2.78 16.35
CA GLU A 117 1.98 1.70 16.88
C GLU A 117 3.48 2.02 16.74
N TRP A 118 3.84 2.98 15.87
CA TRP A 118 5.24 3.25 15.53
C TRP A 118 5.84 4.33 16.42
N LYS A 119 6.79 3.94 17.25
CA LYS A 119 7.56 4.85 18.12
C LYS A 119 8.32 5.93 17.35
N ASN A 120 8.68 5.69 16.07
CA ASN A 120 9.48 6.62 15.25
C ASN A 120 8.67 7.12 14.06
N ALA A 121 8.39 8.42 14.02
CA ALA A 121 7.70 9.09 12.92
C ALA A 121 8.39 8.87 11.55
N LYS A 122 9.72 8.72 11.52
CA LYS A 122 10.49 8.40 10.30
C LYS A 122 10.06 7.05 9.68
N HIS A 123 9.48 6.14 10.47
CA HIS A 123 9.05 4.83 9.96
C HIS A 123 7.87 4.96 8.98
N ALA A 124 6.87 5.78 9.30
CA ALA A 124 5.75 6.05 8.40
C ALA A 124 6.26 6.68 7.08
N GLN A 125 7.18 7.65 7.18
CA GLN A 125 7.77 8.29 6.01
C GLN A 125 8.54 7.30 5.12
N GLN A 126 9.27 6.36 5.72
CA GLN A 126 9.96 5.31 4.97
C GLN A 126 9.00 4.37 4.23
N TRP A 127 7.83 4.08 4.81
CA TRP A 127 6.80 3.30 4.12
C TRP A 127 6.29 4.05 2.88
N THR A 128 5.86 5.28 3.07
CA THR A 128 5.38 6.14 1.97
C THR A 128 6.44 6.27 0.88
N ASN A 129 7.67 6.67 1.22
CA ASN A 129 8.73 6.89 0.24
C ASN A 129 9.01 5.64 -0.62
N THR A 130 9.07 4.46 -0.02
CA THR A 130 9.38 3.26 -0.79
C THR A 130 8.21 2.79 -1.64
N LEU A 131 6.96 2.89 -1.16
CA LEU A 131 5.79 2.57 -1.96
C LEU A 131 5.65 3.56 -3.12
N THR A 132 5.86 4.86 -2.88
CA THR A 132 5.85 5.89 -3.93
C THR A 132 6.92 5.64 -5.00
N THR A 133 8.11 5.18 -4.58
CA THR A 133 9.21 4.97 -5.51
C THR A 133 9.05 3.70 -6.35
N TYR A 134 8.54 2.60 -5.76
CA TYR A 134 8.62 1.29 -6.40
C TYR A 134 7.27 0.65 -6.74
N ALA A 135 6.22 0.89 -5.94
CA ALA A 135 4.92 0.26 -6.12
C ALA A 135 3.93 1.15 -6.90
N TYR A 136 3.78 2.41 -6.49
CA TYR A 136 2.79 3.31 -7.10
C TYR A 136 2.98 3.55 -8.59
N PRO A 137 4.20 3.66 -9.15
CA PRO A 137 4.38 3.81 -10.59
C PRO A 137 3.88 2.60 -11.41
N VAL A 138 3.77 1.43 -10.78
CA VAL A 138 3.36 0.19 -11.47
C VAL A 138 1.87 -0.07 -11.33
N PHE A 139 1.32 0.06 -10.12
CA PHE A 139 -0.08 -0.30 -9.84
C PHE A 139 -0.76 0.60 -8.79
N GLY A 140 -0.21 1.76 -8.47
CA GLY A 140 -0.78 2.67 -7.46
C GLY A 140 -2.22 3.09 -7.76
N THR A 141 -2.55 3.32 -9.03
CA THR A 141 -3.88 3.75 -9.49
C THR A 141 -4.84 2.60 -9.82
N LEU A 142 -4.34 1.35 -9.84
CA LEU A 142 -5.18 0.17 -10.06
C LEU A 142 -5.96 -0.15 -8.79
N SER A 143 -7.12 -0.78 -8.94
CA SER A 143 -7.84 -1.34 -7.80
C SER A 143 -6.94 -2.34 -7.08
N VAL A 144 -6.99 -2.34 -5.74
CA VAL A 144 -6.23 -3.34 -4.96
C VAL A 144 -6.68 -4.77 -5.24
N SER A 145 -7.91 -4.96 -5.75
CA SER A 145 -8.44 -6.26 -6.21
C SER A 145 -7.78 -6.76 -7.48
N ASP A 146 -7.24 -5.86 -8.31
CA ASP A 146 -6.61 -6.20 -9.58
C ASP A 146 -5.11 -6.50 -9.44
N LEU A 147 -4.58 -6.41 -8.20
CA LEU A 147 -3.18 -6.70 -7.92
C LEU A 147 -2.92 -8.21 -8.01
N ASP A 148 -2.11 -8.60 -8.97
CA ASP A 148 -1.66 -9.96 -9.20
C ASP A 148 -0.15 -10.15 -8.94
N THR A 149 0.31 -11.37 -9.12
CA THR A 149 1.72 -11.74 -8.95
C THR A 149 2.64 -11.01 -9.92
N ASP A 150 2.22 -10.84 -11.17
CA ASP A 150 3.05 -10.25 -12.22
C ASP A 150 3.27 -8.76 -11.99
N LEU A 151 2.26 -8.05 -11.50
CA LEU A 151 2.38 -6.65 -11.10
C LEU A 151 3.32 -6.48 -9.90
N VAL A 152 3.23 -7.38 -8.91
CA VAL A 152 4.16 -7.38 -7.76
C VAL A 152 5.58 -7.62 -8.24
N LEU A 153 5.82 -8.63 -9.09
CA LEU A 153 7.13 -8.93 -9.66
C LEU A 153 7.67 -7.73 -10.45
N LYS A 154 6.87 -7.11 -11.30
CA LYS A 154 7.25 -5.90 -12.05
C LYS A 154 7.77 -4.77 -11.17
N ALA A 155 7.23 -4.63 -9.96
CA ALA A 155 7.68 -3.60 -9.01
C ALA A 155 8.99 -3.98 -8.28
N ILE A 156 9.22 -5.27 -7.98
CA ILE A 156 10.32 -5.69 -7.11
C ILE A 156 11.50 -6.34 -7.84
N GLU A 157 11.31 -7.04 -8.97
CA GLU A 157 12.38 -7.70 -9.70
C GLU A 157 13.54 -6.78 -10.10
N PRO A 158 13.31 -5.55 -10.60
CA PRO A 158 14.40 -4.64 -11.00
C PRO A 158 15.38 -4.33 -9.86
N ILE A 159 14.91 -4.45 -8.61
CA ILE A 159 15.70 -4.16 -7.41
C ILE A 159 16.00 -5.41 -6.58
N TRP A 160 15.50 -6.59 -6.96
CA TRP A 160 15.57 -7.81 -6.14
C TRP A 160 17.01 -8.23 -5.82
N LEU A 161 17.88 -8.19 -6.80
CA LEU A 161 19.30 -8.56 -6.62
C LEU A 161 20.19 -7.36 -6.31
N SER A 162 19.89 -6.19 -6.87
CA SER A 162 20.73 -4.99 -6.73
C SER A 162 20.56 -4.28 -5.38
N LYS A 163 19.31 -4.27 -4.85
CA LYS A 163 18.93 -3.63 -3.58
C LYS A 163 18.09 -4.59 -2.73
N ALA A 164 18.60 -5.79 -2.46
CA ALA A 164 17.87 -6.91 -1.87
C ALA A 164 17.10 -6.57 -0.58
N GLU A 165 17.70 -5.80 0.33
CA GLU A 165 17.04 -5.36 1.57
C GLU A 165 15.85 -4.44 1.28
N THR A 166 16.02 -3.49 0.36
CA THR A 166 14.94 -2.58 -0.07
C THR A 166 13.83 -3.36 -0.75
N ALA A 167 14.15 -4.26 -1.66
CA ALA A 167 13.18 -5.11 -2.37
C ALA A 167 12.36 -5.97 -1.40
N SER A 168 13.02 -6.60 -0.42
CA SER A 168 12.36 -7.37 0.62
C SER A 168 11.38 -6.50 1.44
N ARG A 169 11.78 -5.29 1.80
CA ARG A 169 10.92 -4.34 2.52
C ARG A 169 9.74 -3.85 1.69
N VAL A 170 9.96 -3.54 0.40
CA VAL A 170 8.89 -3.14 -0.53
C VAL A 170 7.87 -4.28 -0.64
N ARG A 171 8.33 -5.51 -0.89
CA ARG A 171 7.47 -6.69 -0.94
C ARG A 171 6.64 -6.86 0.33
N GLN A 172 7.27 -6.80 1.52
CA GLN A 172 6.57 -6.92 2.79
C GLN A 172 5.52 -5.83 3.00
N ARG A 173 5.78 -4.60 2.54
CA ARG A 173 4.83 -3.50 2.61
C ARG A 173 3.63 -3.72 1.69
N ILE A 174 3.88 -4.20 0.46
CA ILE A 174 2.81 -4.59 -0.47
C ILE A 174 1.96 -5.71 0.15
N GLU A 175 2.59 -6.76 0.68
CA GLU A 175 1.93 -7.86 1.39
C GLU A 175 1.05 -7.36 2.54
N THR A 176 1.58 -6.46 3.36
CA THR A 176 0.83 -5.88 4.50
C THR A 176 -0.36 -5.02 4.06
N VAL A 177 -0.21 -4.23 2.99
CA VAL A 177 -1.30 -3.41 2.45
C VAL A 177 -2.41 -4.31 1.90
N TRP A 178 -2.05 -5.36 1.18
CA TRP A 178 -3.02 -6.31 0.64
C TRP A 178 -3.77 -7.06 1.76
N ASP A 179 -3.07 -7.52 2.80
CA ASP A 179 -3.68 -8.18 3.96
C ASP A 179 -4.61 -7.23 4.72
N TRP A 180 -4.24 -5.95 4.84
CA TRP A 180 -5.11 -4.91 5.38
C TRP A 180 -6.38 -4.73 4.54
N ALA A 181 -6.24 -4.68 3.22
CA ALA A 181 -7.35 -4.56 2.29
C ALA A 181 -8.28 -5.79 2.36
N ARG A 182 -7.70 -7.00 2.50
CA ARG A 182 -8.46 -8.24 2.70
C ARG A 182 -9.24 -8.26 4.01
N ALA A 183 -8.64 -7.81 5.11
CA ALA A 183 -9.33 -7.70 6.40
C ALA A 183 -10.51 -6.72 6.34
N ARG A 184 -10.44 -5.72 5.46
CA ARG A 184 -11.50 -4.75 5.17
C ARG A 184 -12.50 -5.21 4.09
N LYS A 185 -12.32 -6.40 3.53
CA LYS A 185 -13.15 -6.99 2.46
C LYS A 185 -13.14 -6.19 1.14
N TYR A 186 -12.05 -5.49 0.85
CA TYR A 186 -11.82 -4.85 -0.45
C TYR A 186 -11.30 -5.86 -1.48
N VAL A 187 -10.66 -6.94 -1.01
CA VAL A 187 -10.12 -8.02 -1.85
C VAL A 187 -10.41 -9.38 -1.23
N GLU A 188 -10.44 -10.41 -2.08
CA GLU A 188 -10.56 -11.82 -1.69
C GLU A 188 -9.41 -12.62 -2.32
N GLY A 189 -9.20 -13.84 -1.84
CA GLY A 189 -8.19 -14.73 -2.38
C GLY A 189 -6.86 -14.73 -1.62
N GLU A 190 -5.81 -15.20 -2.28
CA GLU A 190 -4.46 -15.30 -1.73
C GLU A 190 -3.65 -14.03 -2.01
N ASN A 191 -2.74 -13.71 -1.09
CA ASN A 191 -1.91 -12.51 -1.20
C ASN A 191 -0.82 -12.70 -2.28
N PRO A 192 -0.83 -11.91 -3.38
CA PRO A 192 0.12 -12.06 -4.48
C PRO A 192 1.56 -11.66 -4.11
N ALA A 193 1.74 -10.94 -3.00
CA ALA A 193 3.06 -10.55 -2.49
C ALA A 193 3.59 -11.51 -1.41
N ARG A 194 2.88 -12.61 -1.11
CA ARG A 194 3.33 -13.64 -0.17
C ARG A 194 4.66 -14.25 -0.62
N LEU A 195 5.66 -14.27 0.28
CA LEU A 195 6.95 -14.83 -0.06
C LEU A 195 6.93 -16.36 0.00
N ARG A 196 6.60 -16.93 1.18
CA ARG A 196 6.65 -18.37 1.42
C ARG A 196 5.60 -19.12 0.61
N GLY A 197 6.05 -20.13 -0.13
CA GLY A 197 5.19 -21.01 -0.92
C GLY A 197 4.61 -20.34 -2.17
N HIS A 198 5.08 -19.11 -2.52
CA HIS A 198 4.64 -18.37 -3.68
C HIS A 198 5.83 -17.68 -4.36
N LEU A 199 6.19 -16.45 -4.01
CA LEU A 199 7.27 -15.70 -4.66
C LEU A 199 8.65 -16.35 -4.46
N ASP A 200 8.87 -17.14 -3.42
CA ASP A 200 10.09 -17.93 -3.20
C ASP A 200 10.32 -19.03 -4.24
N LYS A 201 9.31 -19.35 -5.05
CA LYS A 201 9.42 -20.30 -6.18
C LYS A 201 9.82 -19.62 -7.49
N ILE A 202 9.62 -18.29 -7.56
CA ILE A 202 9.84 -17.49 -8.77
C ILE A 202 11.14 -16.68 -8.61
N LEU A 203 11.34 -16.05 -7.44
CA LEU A 203 12.47 -15.17 -7.19
C LEU A 203 13.70 -15.93 -6.70
N ALA A 204 14.88 -15.53 -7.19
CA ALA A 204 16.13 -16.07 -6.72
C ALA A 204 16.34 -15.78 -5.22
N THR A 205 16.89 -16.73 -4.47
CA THR A 205 17.23 -16.56 -3.06
C THR A 205 18.36 -15.55 -2.92
N THR A 206 18.07 -14.36 -2.42
CA THR A 206 19.03 -13.26 -2.30
C THR A 206 20.28 -13.62 -1.47
N ALA A 207 20.12 -14.43 -0.43
CA ALA A 207 21.24 -14.91 0.40
C ALA A 207 22.26 -15.79 -0.35
N LYS A 208 21.82 -16.49 -1.41
CA LYS A 208 22.74 -17.33 -2.24
C LYS A 208 23.48 -16.51 -3.30
N VAL A 209 22.88 -15.38 -3.72
CA VAL A 209 23.42 -14.56 -4.83
C VAL A 209 24.32 -13.44 -4.34
N LYS A 210 24.03 -12.86 -3.16
CA LYS A 210 24.78 -11.72 -2.62
C LYS A 210 25.39 -12.08 -1.28
N GLN A 211 26.72 -12.21 -1.25
CA GLN A 211 27.45 -12.22 0.01
C GLN A 211 27.28 -10.88 0.72
N VAL A 212 26.84 -10.92 1.97
CA VAL A 212 26.72 -9.72 2.82
C VAL A 212 28.15 -9.17 3.03
N LYS A 213 28.47 -8.06 2.38
CA LYS A 213 29.71 -7.34 2.65
C LYS A 213 29.46 -6.43 3.84
N HIS A 214 30.07 -6.76 4.98
CA HIS A 214 30.00 -5.92 6.16
C HIS A 214 30.68 -4.57 5.90
N HIS A 215 30.20 -3.52 6.54
CA HIS A 215 30.87 -2.23 6.52
C HIS A 215 32.27 -2.36 7.12
N ALA A 216 33.22 -1.57 6.62
CA ALA A 216 34.55 -1.50 7.19
C ALA A 216 34.48 -1.06 8.66
N ALA A 217 35.15 -1.78 9.52
CA ALA A 217 35.28 -1.46 10.93
C ALA A 217 36.75 -1.30 11.29
N VAL A 218 37.02 -0.47 12.30
CA VAL A 218 38.41 -0.34 12.83
C VAL A 218 38.77 -1.66 13.50
N PRO A 219 39.85 -2.34 13.05
CA PRO A 219 40.29 -3.56 13.69
C PRO A 219 40.63 -3.33 15.18
N TYR A 220 40.27 -4.31 16.04
CA TYR A 220 40.47 -4.17 17.49
C TYR A 220 41.91 -3.73 17.85
N LYS A 221 42.94 -4.30 17.21
CA LYS A 221 44.35 -3.96 17.42
C LYS A 221 44.67 -2.48 17.10
N GLN A 222 43.84 -1.79 16.32
CA GLN A 222 44.05 -0.39 15.92
C GLN A 222 43.26 0.59 16.77
N ILE A 223 42.39 0.11 17.69
CA ILE A 223 41.53 0.97 18.53
C ILE A 223 42.38 1.94 19.38
N ALA A 224 43.46 1.51 19.96
CA ALA A 224 44.31 2.38 20.77
C ALA A 224 44.88 3.56 19.95
N ASN A 225 45.38 3.29 18.76
CA ASN A 225 45.86 4.35 17.84
C ASN A 225 44.73 5.27 17.36
N PHE A 226 43.56 4.71 17.08
CA PHE A 226 42.36 5.49 16.75
C PHE A 226 41.96 6.45 17.87
N ILE A 227 41.90 5.97 19.12
CA ILE A 227 41.61 6.79 20.31
C ILE A 227 42.64 7.91 20.50
N THR A 228 43.94 7.61 20.32
CA THR A 228 44.98 8.63 20.40
C THR A 228 44.76 9.75 19.37
N LYS A 229 44.45 9.41 18.13
CA LYS A 229 44.11 10.38 17.08
C LYS A 229 42.83 11.15 17.37
N LEU A 230 41.80 10.46 17.92
CA LEU A 230 40.51 11.06 18.28
C LEU A 230 40.70 12.13 19.38
N ARG A 231 41.51 11.85 20.40
CA ARG A 231 41.85 12.78 21.51
C ARG A 231 42.59 14.03 21.03
N GLY A 232 43.29 13.95 19.92
CA GLY A 232 43.92 15.13 19.28
C GLY A 232 42.92 16.03 18.56
N ARG A 233 41.66 15.63 18.38
CA ARG A 233 40.64 16.46 17.75
C ARG A 233 39.87 17.29 18.79
N LYS A 234 39.65 18.57 18.47
CA LYS A 234 38.87 19.48 19.29
C LYS A 234 37.36 19.37 18.99
N GLY A 235 36.51 19.63 19.98
CA GLY A 235 35.07 19.75 19.84
C GLY A 235 34.25 18.62 20.49
N SER A 236 32.96 18.89 20.73
CA SER A 236 32.02 17.98 21.42
C SER A 236 31.82 16.65 20.70
N SER A 237 31.91 16.64 19.37
CA SER A 237 31.72 15.42 18.57
C SER A 237 32.82 14.37 18.81
N ALA A 238 34.07 14.81 19.00
CA ALA A 238 35.19 13.91 19.29
C ALA A 238 35.05 13.31 20.70
N LEU A 239 34.64 14.12 21.68
CA LEU A 239 34.37 13.69 23.05
C LEU A 239 33.17 12.74 23.12
N ALA A 240 32.11 13.04 22.38
CA ALA A 240 30.93 12.16 22.27
C ALA A 240 31.28 10.81 21.66
N MET A 241 32.14 10.79 20.63
CA MET A 241 32.58 9.53 20.01
C MET A 241 33.43 8.69 20.96
N GLU A 242 34.38 9.32 21.69
CA GLU A 242 35.16 8.62 22.72
C GLU A 242 34.25 8.07 23.82
N PHE A 243 33.28 8.87 24.31
CA PHE A 243 32.29 8.47 25.29
C PHE A 243 31.44 7.29 24.81
N MET A 244 31.00 7.32 23.54
CA MET A 244 30.25 6.23 22.91
C MET A 244 31.06 4.91 22.91
N ILE A 245 32.35 4.98 22.59
CA ILE A 245 33.21 3.80 22.57
C ILE A 245 33.41 3.24 23.99
N LEU A 246 33.65 4.12 24.99
CA LEU A 246 33.86 3.73 26.38
C LEU A 246 32.61 3.12 27.02
N THR A 247 31.42 3.54 26.62
CA THR A 247 30.13 3.09 27.16
C THR A 247 29.48 1.99 26.33
N ALA A 248 30.01 1.67 25.15
CA ALA A 248 29.42 0.79 24.15
C ALA A 248 27.94 1.17 23.80
N ALA A 249 27.56 2.42 24.01
CA ALA A 249 26.22 2.93 23.76
C ALA A 249 25.98 3.21 22.26
N ARG A 250 24.69 3.26 21.85
CA ARG A 250 24.34 3.62 20.46
C ARG A 250 24.52 5.10 20.22
N THR A 251 24.83 5.44 18.96
CA THR A 251 24.99 6.85 18.55
C THR A 251 23.81 7.73 18.98
N GLY A 252 22.57 7.27 18.79
CA GLY A 252 21.37 8.02 19.19
C GLY A 252 21.22 8.19 20.71
N GLU A 253 21.70 7.24 21.50
CA GLU A 253 21.69 7.31 22.96
C GLU A 253 22.67 8.39 23.44
N VAL A 254 23.91 8.38 22.94
CA VAL A 254 24.91 9.38 23.32
C VAL A 254 24.56 10.79 22.87
N ARG A 255 24.10 10.94 21.61
CA ARG A 255 23.71 12.26 21.07
C ARG A 255 22.52 12.88 21.79
N GLY A 256 21.62 12.05 22.29
CA GLY A 256 20.47 12.49 23.06
C GLY A 256 20.71 12.49 24.58
N ALA A 257 21.92 12.20 25.08
CA ALA A 257 22.20 12.17 26.50
C ALA A 257 21.96 13.54 27.16
N ARG A 258 21.24 13.55 28.27
CA ARG A 258 20.94 14.76 29.06
C ARG A 258 21.61 14.68 30.42
N TRP A 259 21.91 15.83 31.03
CA TRP A 259 22.56 15.86 32.32
C TRP A 259 21.77 15.20 33.45
N GLN A 260 20.43 15.27 33.40
CA GLN A 260 19.56 14.56 34.36
C GLN A 260 19.71 13.03 34.35
N GLU A 261 20.28 12.46 33.29
CA GLU A 261 20.51 11.02 33.15
C GLU A 261 21.84 10.57 33.81
N ILE A 262 22.71 11.54 34.16
CA ILE A 262 24.06 11.29 34.65
C ILE A 262 24.12 11.48 36.16
N ASP A 263 24.37 10.40 36.88
CA ASP A 263 24.75 10.44 38.28
C ASP A 263 26.28 10.42 38.41
N LEU A 264 26.85 11.59 38.69
CA LEU A 264 28.29 11.76 38.83
C LEU A 264 28.82 11.16 40.14
N THR A 265 27.97 11.01 41.17
CA THR A 265 28.35 10.50 42.48
C THR A 265 28.48 8.97 42.43
N THR A 266 27.48 8.29 41.86
CA THR A 266 27.50 6.82 41.70
C THR A 266 28.22 6.40 40.40
N LYS A 267 28.63 7.35 39.55
CA LYS A 267 29.25 7.12 38.25
C LYS A 267 28.39 6.24 37.35
N VAL A 268 27.11 6.55 37.24
CA VAL A 268 26.14 5.81 36.43
C VAL A 268 25.41 6.74 35.47
N TRP A 269 25.29 6.30 34.23
CA TRP A 269 24.40 6.91 33.23
C TRP A 269 23.14 6.05 33.09
N SER A 270 21.99 6.59 33.47
CA SER A 270 20.68 5.91 33.38
C SER A 270 19.93 6.41 32.15
N ILE A 271 19.92 5.59 31.09
CA ILE A 271 19.20 5.91 29.85
C ILE A 271 17.72 5.51 30.04
N PRO A 272 16.76 6.46 29.97
CA PRO A 272 15.37 6.14 30.25
C PRO A 272 14.74 5.25 29.17
N ALA A 273 13.71 4.52 29.58
CA ALA A 273 13.07 3.47 28.77
C ALA A 273 12.50 3.93 27.43
N ASP A 274 12.01 5.18 27.37
CA ASP A 274 11.44 5.81 26.15
C ASP A 274 12.50 6.05 25.07
N ARG A 275 13.76 6.25 25.46
CA ARG A 275 14.90 6.41 24.56
C ARG A 275 15.53 5.07 24.13
N MET A 276 15.19 3.97 24.84
CA MET A 276 15.72 2.64 24.55
C MET A 276 14.87 1.89 23.54
N LYS A 277 15.54 1.22 22.58
CA LYS A 277 14.84 0.38 21.58
C LYS A 277 14.00 -0.73 22.24
N ALA A 278 14.52 -1.29 23.35
CA ALA A 278 13.84 -2.36 24.10
C ALA A 278 12.72 -1.86 25.04
N GLY A 279 12.55 -0.55 25.20
CA GLY A 279 11.55 0.04 26.09
C GLY A 279 11.81 -0.25 27.58
N LYS A 280 13.06 -0.51 27.94
CA LYS A 280 13.51 -0.72 29.33
C LYS A 280 14.67 0.22 29.63
N GLU A 281 14.70 0.78 30.84
CA GLU A 281 15.83 1.59 31.31
C GLU A 281 17.14 0.80 31.19
N HIS A 282 18.19 1.50 30.77
CA HIS A 282 19.54 0.93 30.67
C HIS A 282 20.53 1.75 31.50
N ARG A 283 21.17 1.09 32.47
CA ARG A 283 22.15 1.70 33.35
C ARG A 283 23.55 1.34 32.90
N VAL A 284 24.36 2.34 32.63
CA VAL A 284 25.72 2.20 32.12
C VAL A 284 26.71 2.71 33.18
N PRO A 285 27.57 1.86 33.72
CA PRO A 285 28.63 2.30 34.63
C PRO A 285 29.67 3.13 33.87
N LEU A 286 30.09 4.23 34.46
CA LEU A 286 31.04 5.17 33.86
C LEU A 286 32.45 4.95 34.41
N CYS A 287 33.39 4.62 33.52
CA CYS A 287 34.79 4.54 33.86
C CYS A 287 35.38 5.93 34.09
N ASP A 288 36.56 6.00 34.71
CA ASP A 288 37.21 7.27 35.06
C ASP A 288 37.44 8.17 33.83
N ARG A 289 37.77 7.60 32.67
CA ARG A 289 37.92 8.40 31.43
C ARG A 289 36.58 8.98 30.97
N ALA A 290 35.50 8.24 31.03
CA ALA A 290 34.14 8.75 30.73
C ALA A 290 33.78 9.90 31.70
N MET A 291 34.11 9.77 32.98
CA MET A 291 33.92 10.83 33.97
C MET A 291 34.77 12.07 33.66
N GLN A 292 36.04 11.92 33.21
CA GLN A 292 36.87 13.03 32.77
C GLN A 292 36.24 13.78 31.59
N ILE A 293 35.67 13.05 30.61
CA ILE A 293 34.97 13.65 29.46
C ILE A 293 33.78 14.48 29.96
N LEU A 294 32.93 13.90 30.82
CA LEU A 294 31.78 14.61 31.38
C LEU A 294 32.16 15.84 32.17
N ASN A 295 33.27 15.76 32.95
CA ASN A 295 33.79 16.89 33.74
C ASN A 295 34.38 18.00 32.85
N SER A 296 34.86 17.67 31.65
CA SER A 296 35.38 18.65 30.69
C SER A 296 34.27 19.36 29.88
N MET A 297 33.04 18.81 29.91
CA MET A 297 31.87 19.47 29.33
C MET A 297 31.39 20.58 30.27
N THR A 298 30.52 21.45 29.85
CA THR A 298 30.12 22.72 30.50
C THR A 298 30.05 22.72 32.03
N SER A 299 30.44 23.84 32.66
CA SER A 299 30.35 24.11 34.10
C SER A 299 28.89 24.31 34.60
N ASN A 300 27.96 24.67 33.70
CA ASN A 300 26.55 24.85 34.02
C ASN A 300 25.77 23.63 33.51
N ARG A 301 25.53 22.66 34.40
CA ARG A 301 24.89 21.36 34.09
C ARG A 301 23.38 21.47 34.33
N ASN A 302 22.69 22.23 33.49
CA ASN A 302 21.22 22.25 33.54
C ASN A 302 20.70 20.82 33.23
N PRO A 303 19.86 20.23 34.07
CA PRO A 303 19.36 18.86 33.92
C PRO A 303 18.75 18.55 32.53
N ASP A 304 18.09 19.52 31.91
CA ASP A 304 17.42 19.37 30.62
C ASP A 304 18.36 19.56 29.40
N GLU A 305 19.58 20.04 29.61
CA GLU A 305 20.53 20.26 28.54
C GLU A 305 21.23 18.97 28.09
N PHE A 306 21.61 18.97 26.79
CA PHE A 306 22.38 17.86 26.25
C PHE A 306 23.80 17.83 26.83
N VAL A 307 24.26 16.64 27.17
CA VAL A 307 25.67 16.42 27.60
C VAL A 307 26.63 16.82 26.47
N PHE A 308 26.28 16.47 25.23
CA PHE A 308 27.03 16.81 24.02
C PHE A 308 26.20 17.75 23.13
N PRO A 309 26.34 19.07 23.30
CA PRO A 309 25.57 20.05 22.56
C PRO A 309 25.97 20.07 21.07
N GLY A 310 24.98 20.29 20.22
CA GLY A 310 25.16 20.51 18.80
C GLY A 310 25.58 21.97 18.49
N TRP A 311 25.68 22.26 17.19
CA TRP A 311 26.04 23.60 16.72
C TRP A 311 24.98 24.67 17.03
N LYS A 312 23.70 24.30 17.02
CA LYS A 312 22.60 25.20 17.38
C LYS A 312 22.32 25.09 18.88
N ALA A 313 22.15 26.24 19.54
CA ALA A 313 21.79 26.28 20.96
C ALA A 313 20.53 25.45 21.24
N GLY A 314 20.51 24.71 22.34
CA GLY A 314 19.40 23.85 22.74
C GLY A 314 19.21 22.57 21.90
N THR A 315 20.12 22.24 20.98
CA THR A 315 20.07 20.99 20.21
C THR A 315 21.23 20.06 20.55
N GLY A 316 21.01 18.75 20.46
CA GLY A 316 22.08 17.75 20.49
C GLY A 316 22.84 17.66 19.16
N LEU A 317 23.88 16.82 19.11
CA LEU A 317 24.65 16.56 17.90
C LEU A 317 23.77 16.03 16.78
N SER A 318 24.00 16.49 15.54
CA SER A 318 23.27 16.04 14.33
C SER A 318 23.70 14.66 13.88
N ASP A 319 22.94 14.03 12.96
CA ASP A 319 23.27 12.72 12.37
C ASP A 319 24.48 12.76 11.41
N GLY A 320 25.03 13.94 11.09
CA GLY A 320 26.05 14.11 10.07
C GLY A 320 25.48 14.22 8.68
#